data_3edd85a25f894b7b288c0a93eb5c261c
#
_entry.id   3edd85a25f894b7b288c0a93eb5c261c
#
_cell.length_a   1.000
_cell.length_b   1.000
_cell.length_c   1.000
_cell.angle_alpha   90.00
_cell.angle_beta   90.00
_cell.angle_gamma   90.00
#
_symmetry.space_group_name_H-M   'P 1'
#
loop_
_entity.id
_entity.type
_entity.pdbx_description
1 polymer ?
#
loop_
_entity_poly.entity_id
_entity_poly.type
_entity_poly.pdbx_seq_one_letter_code
_entity_poly.pdbx_strand_id
1 'polypeptide(L)'
;MMKKIALILMLLPLMPMLAQSVALDNLQVHRVGSLAKEVEGTSTLFFLDGRLWTCNDHGQLRLFALDTLTGHIDSVVDLGVKVYDLEEVTQDDRYLYFGDFGDNNGVRNDLCILRLAKSDLRKKRYRFDTIAFSYPDRASGVLARNFDCEACTAIGDSLYLFTKQWISQGSTCYVLPKTPGRYVAKRLFHFSSRGLVTGACYLHGSRCLVLLGYNITLQPFLCILEDFDGKSFGSARRLTLDISLGTQAEGIASRDGRNFFFTNEAFELAFVSRKAALQKIDLRGFMKKK
;
A
#
# COMPACT_ATOMS: atom_id res chain seq x y z
N MET A 1 -8.34 26.14 -62.55
CA MET A 1 -6.96 25.60 -62.29
C MET A 1 -6.96 24.94 -60.93
N MET A 2 -7.08 23.62 -60.88
CA MET A 2 -7.05 22.86 -59.64
C MET A 2 -5.61 22.38 -59.40
N LYS A 3 -4.99 22.79 -58.32
CA LYS A 3 -3.67 22.29 -57.88
C LYS A 3 -3.84 20.93 -57.20
N LYS A 4 -3.32 19.90 -57.82
CA LYS A 4 -3.19 18.56 -57.21
C LYS A 4 -2.11 18.60 -56.13
N ILE A 5 -2.48 18.33 -54.87
CA ILE A 5 -1.55 18.09 -53.77
C ILE A 5 -1.21 16.61 -53.81
N ALA A 6 0.04 16.28 -54.12
CA ALA A 6 0.56 14.93 -54.01
C ALA A 6 0.88 14.59 -52.55
N LEU A 7 0.19 13.60 -52.00
CA LEU A 7 0.45 13.06 -50.68
C LEU A 7 1.62 12.04 -50.81
N ILE A 8 2.81 12.40 -50.32
CA ILE A 8 3.95 11.50 -50.24
C ILE A 8 3.79 10.70 -48.93
N LEU A 9 3.38 9.42 -49.06
CA LEU A 9 3.45 8.46 -47.95
C LEU A 9 4.92 8.07 -47.76
N MET A 10 5.56 8.55 -46.72
CA MET A 10 6.82 8.00 -46.22
C MET A 10 6.56 6.65 -45.57
N LEU A 11 6.90 5.57 -46.19
CA LEU A 11 7.03 4.24 -45.63
C LEU A 11 8.27 4.22 -44.74
N LEU A 12 8.06 4.39 -43.42
CA LEU A 12 9.08 4.06 -42.42
C LEU A 12 9.20 2.54 -42.33
N PRO A 13 10.41 1.96 -42.36
CA PRO A 13 10.58 0.53 -42.17
C PRO A 13 10.17 0.19 -40.72
N LEU A 14 9.19 -0.73 -40.59
CA LEU A 14 8.91 -1.39 -39.31
C LEU A 14 10.16 -2.22 -38.95
N MET A 15 11.00 -1.67 -38.09
CA MET A 15 11.93 -2.49 -37.32
C MET A 15 11.13 -3.43 -36.43
N PRO A 16 11.35 -4.76 -36.45
CA PRO A 16 10.77 -5.64 -35.47
C PRO A 16 11.36 -5.27 -34.12
N MET A 17 10.59 -4.55 -33.29
CA MET A 17 10.83 -4.51 -31.86
C MET A 17 10.73 -5.97 -31.38
N LEU A 18 11.87 -6.59 -31.16
CA LEU A 18 11.96 -7.80 -30.34
C LEU A 18 11.37 -7.45 -28.98
N ALA A 19 10.07 -7.70 -28.83
CA ALA A 19 9.44 -7.74 -27.54
C ALA A 19 10.11 -8.89 -26.79
N GLN A 20 11.12 -8.56 -25.97
CA GLN A 20 11.51 -9.46 -24.91
C GLN A 20 10.24 -9.70 -24.11
N SER A 21 9.68 -10.91 -24.25
CA SER A 21 8.65 -11.40 -23.35
C SER A 21 9.28 -11.42 -21.97
N VAL A 22 9.06 -10.37 -21.20
CA VAL A 22 9.26 -10.41 -19.75
C VAL A 22 8.29 -11.49 -19.30
N ALA A 23 8.83 -12.65 -18.93
CA ALA A 23 8.06 -13.69 -18.30
C ALA A 23 7.33 -13.00 -17.13
N LEU A 24 6.02 -12.90 -17.20
CA LEU A 24 5.20 -12.41 -16.11
C LEU A 24 5.28 -13.53 -15.07
N ASP A 25 6.15 -13.35 -14.08
CA ASP A 25 6.21 -14.23 -12.91
C ASP A 25 4.86 -14.08 -12.16
N ASN A 26 3.91 -14.93 -12.54
CA ASN A 26 2.61 -15.00 -11.87
C ASN A 26 2.78 -15.72 -10.55
N LEU A 27 2.56 -14.98 -9.47
CA LEU A 27 2.68 -15.50 -8.13
C LEU A 27 1.35 -16.09 -7.67
N GLN A 28 1.36 -17.37 -7.30
CA GLN A 28 0.18 -18.07 -6.82
C GLN A 28 -0.33 -17.47 -5.52
N VAL A 29 -1.64 -17.23 -5.45
CA VAL A 29 -2.35 -16.71 -4.30
C VAL A 29 -3.23 -17.79 -3.68
N HIS A 30 -3.12 -17.95 -2.37
CA HIS A 30 -3.94 -18.86 -1.58
C HIS A 30 -4.97 -18.05 -0.79
N ARG A 31 -6.25 -18.26 -1.07
CA ARG A 31 -7.31 -17.67 -0.27
C ARG A 31 -7.37 -18.33 1.10
N VAL A 32 -7.22 -17.55 2.17
CA VAL A 32 -7.37 -18.01 3.56
C VAL A 32 -8.85 -18.08 3.92
N GLY A 33 -9.59 -16.98 3.73
CA GLY A 33 -11.01 -16.93 4.04
C GLY A 33 -11.67 -15.60 3.66
N SER A 34 -13.01 -15.57 3.71
CA SER A 34 -13.75 -14.31 3.63
C SER A 34 -13.65 -13.56 4.95
N LEU A 35 -13.52 -12.27 4.88
CA LEU A 35 -13.61 -11.40 6.05
C LEU A 35 -15.08 -11.16 6.42
N ALA A 36 -15.32 -10.92 7.70
CA ALA A 36 -16.64 -10.57 8.22
C ALA A 36 -17.04 -9.17 7.75
N LYS A 37 -18.35 -8.89 7.78
CA LYS A 37 -18.90 -7.59 7.34
C LYS A 37 -18.32 -6.41 8.08
N GLU A 38 -17.97 -6.60 9.34
CA GLU A 38 -17.36 -5.58 10.21
C GLU A 38 -16.00 -5.07 9.72
N VAL A 39 -15.34 -5.80 8.81
CA VAL A 39 -14.03 -5.47 8.23
C VAL A 39 -14.05 -5.49 6.69
N GLU A 40 -15.18 -5.15 6.08
CA GLU A 40 -15.33 -5.03 4.62
C GLU A 40 -14.46 -3.92 4.03
N GLY A 41 -14.25 -2.80 4.77
CA GLY A 41 -13.38 -1.69 4.42
C GLY A 41 -11.97 -1.84 5.02
N THR A 42 -11.41 -3.05 4.97
CA THR A 42 -10.04 -3.32 5.44
C THR A 42 -9.01 -2.59 4.61
N SER A 43 -8.24 -1.67 5.20
CA SER A 43 -7.21 -0.87 4.53
C SER A 43 -5.79 -1.21 5.00
N THR A 44 -5.64 -1.85 6.17
CA THR A 44 -4.33 -2.09 6.79
C THR A 44 -4.12 -3.55 7.12
N LEU A 45 -2.86 -3.97 7.27
CA LEU A 45 -2.55 -5.30 7.79
C LEU A 45 -1.18 -5.31 8.48
N PHE A 46 -1.12 -5.76 9.73
CA PHE A 46 0.13 -5.80 10.49
C PHE A 46 0.15 -6.90 11.55
N PHE A 47 1.34 -7.36 11.91
CA PHE A 47 1.52 -8.29 13.02
C PHE A 47 1.86 -7.53 14.32
N LEU A 48 1.12 -7.79 15.39
CA LEU A 48 1.39 -7.27 16.73
C LEU A 48 1.20 -8.36 17.76
N ASP A 49 2.18 -8.53 18.65
CA ASP A 49 2.18 -9.54 19.73
C ASP A 49 1.80 -10.96 19.22
N GLY A 50 2.29 -11.31 18.02
CA GLY A 50 2.08 -12.63 17.40
C GLY A 50 0.76 -12.81 16.66
N ARG A 51 -0.15 -11.85 16.69
CA ARG A 51 -1.45 -11.84 16.00
C ARG A 51 -1.41 -10.99 14.76
N LEU A 52 -2.22 -11.33 13.77
CA LEU A 52 -2.47 -10.53 12.58
C LEU A 52 -3.65 -9.59 12.84
N TRP A 53 -3.46 -8.30 12.58
CA TRP A 53 -4.44 -7.25 12.82
C TRP A 53 -4.76 -6.48 11.57
N THR A 54 -6.00 -6.00 11.47
CA THR A 54 -6.46 -5.06 10.45
C THR A 54 -7.31 -3.96 11.06
N CYS A 55 -7.53 -2.88 10.33
CA CYS A 55 -8.46 -1.80 10.62
C CYS A 55 -9.30 -1.51 9.37
N ASN A 56 -10.44 -0.85 9.55
CA ASN A 56 -11.16 -0.22 8.45
C ASN A 56 -10.59 1.16 8.16
N ASP A 57 -10.81 1.62 6.95
CA ASP A 57 -10.37 2.90 6.40
C ASP A 57 -10.99 4.11 7.13
N HIS A 58 -12.20 4.03 7.63
CA HIS A 58 -12.91 5.17 8.21
C HIS A 58 -13.75 4.83 9.45
N GLY A 59 -14.16 5.87 10.16
CA GLY A 59 -15.06 5.78 11.31
C GLY A 59 -14.34 5.55 12.62
N GLN A 60 -14.88 4.73 13.50
CA GLN A 60 -14.29 4.41 14.79
C GLN A 60 -13.07 3.52 14.60
N LEU A 61 -11.89 3.97 15.04
CA LEU A 61 -10.65 3.19 14.92
C LEU A 61 -10.71 1.96 15.82
N ARG A 62 -10.82 0.80 15.19
CA ARG A 62 -10.83 -0.51 15.83
C ARG A 62 -9.77 -1.40 15.25
N LEU A 63 -9.07 -2.12 16.11
CA LEU A 63 -8.17 -3.20 15.72
C LEU A 63 -8.96 -4.51 15.70
N PHE A 64 -8.95 -5.22 14.61
CA PHE A 64 -9.55 -6.54 14.45
C PHE A 64 -8.43 -7.58 14.32
N ALA A 65 -8.30 -8.48 15.31
CA ALA A 65 -7.38 -9.62 15.20
C ALA A 65 -7.99 -10.68 14.30
N LEU A 66 -7.24 -11.10 13.29
CA LEU A 66 -7.65 -12.13 12.33
C LEU A 66 -6.95 -13.45 12.61
N ASP A 67 -7.69 -14.53 12.61
CA ASP A 67 -7.15 -15.88 12.53
C ASP A 67 -6.47 -16.10 11.17
N THR A 68 -5.22 -16.50 11.16
CA THR A 68 -4.43 -16.66 9.93
C THR A 68 -4.72 -17.93 9.14
N LEU A 69 -5.58 -18.80 9.63
CA LEU A 69 -6.02 -20.02 8.95
C LEU A 69 -7.42 -19.89 8.35
N THR A 70 -8.26 -19.04 8.92
CA THR A 70 -9.68 -18.92 8.53
C THR A 70 -10.09 -17.52 8.09
N GLY A 71 -9.36 -16.47 8.52
CA GLY A 71 -9.74 -15.07 8.33
C GLY A 71 -10.82 -14.57 9.30
N HIS A 72 -11.25 -15.39 10.25
CA HIS A 72 -12.26 -14.98 11.24
C HIS A 72 -11.68 -13.95 12.22
N ILE A 73 -12.56 -13.14 12.80
CA ILE A 73 -12.20 -12.18 13.83
C ILE A 73 -12.10 -12.91 15.18
N ASP A 74 -10.90 -12.93 15.75
CA ASP A 74 -10.64 -13.51 17.08
C ASP A 74 -10.93 -12.54 18.22
N SER A 75 -10.63 -11.25 18.01
CA SER A 75 -10.85 -10.22 19.01
C SER A 75 -10.88 -8.82 18.38
N VAL A 76 -11.51 -7.88 19.09
CA VAL A 76 -11.65 -6.49 18.67
C VAL A 76 -11.19 -5.59 19.81
N VAL A 77 -10.44 -4.54 19.47
CA VAL A 77 -10.02 -3.49 20.40
C VAL A 77 -10.47 -2.16 19.83
N ASP A 78 -11.41 -1.49 20.53
CA ASP A 78 -11.83 -0.13 20.20
C ASP A 78 -10.85 0.87 20.83
N LEU A 79 -10.26 1.72 20.00
CA LEU A 79 -9.24 2.69 20.44
C LEU A 79 -9.81 4.06 20.83
N GLY A 80 -11.13 4.26 20.74
CA GLY A 80 -11.82 5.45 21.21
C GLY A 80 -11.57 6.72 20.40
N VAL A 81 -11.02 6.62 19.19
CA VAL A 81 -10.76 7.74 18.28
C VAL A 81 -11.38 7.47 16.91
N LYS A 82 -11.76 8.52 16.20
CA LYS A 82 -12.24 8.42 14.82
C LYS A 82 -11.12 8.76 13.85
N VAL A 83 -11.12 8.07 12.71
CA VAL A 83 -10.27 8.32 11.54
C VAL A 83 -11.15 8.66 10.34
N TYR A 84 -10.57 9.39 9.38
CA TYR A 84 -11.28 9.83 8.18
C TYR A 84 -10.97 8.97 6.96
N ASP A 85 -9.69 8.61 6.78
CA ASP A 85 -9.21 7.84 5.64
C ASP A 85 -7.89 7.17 6.04
N LEU A 86 -8.02 6.11 6.87
CA LEU A 86 -6.90 5.34 7.41
C LEU A 86 -6.43 4.34 6.37
N GLU A 87 -5.19 4.46 5.93
CA GLU A 87 -4.69 3.65 4.82
C GLU A 87 -3.57 2.69 5.23
N GLU A 88 -2.82 2.98 6.28
CA GLU A 88 -1.73 2.10 6.70
C GLU A 88 -1.53 2.11 8.22
N VAL A 89 -1.11 0.97 8.77
CA VAL A 89 -0.57 0.89 10.12
C VAL A 89 0.84 0.31 10.07
N THR A 90 1.82 1.12 10.42
CA THR A 90 3.20 0.67 10.59
C THR A 90 3.64 0.75 12.04
N GLN A 91 4.79 0.18 12.36
CA GLN A 91 5.26 0.11 13.74
C GLN A 91 6.77 0.06 13.87
N ASP A 92 7.25 0.43 15.05
CA ASP A 92 8.58 0.11 15.54
C ASP A 92 8.50 -0.64 16.89
N ASP A 93 9.60 -0.76 17.60
CA ASP A 93 9.64 -1.49 18.88
C ASP A 93 8.72 -0.87 19.94
N ARG A 94 8.47 0.46 19.89
CA ARG A 94 7.76 1.22 20.93
C ARG A 94 6.37 1.69 20.53
N TYR A 95 6.13 1.98 19.26
CA TYR A 95 4.93 2.66 18.80
C TYR A 95 4.24 1.96 17.63
N LEU A 96 2.93 2.14 17.56
CA LEU A 96 2.10 1.99 16.38
C LEU A 96 1.88 3.36 15.76
N TYR A 97 1.87 3.43 14.42
CA TYR A 97 1.66 4.63 13.63
C TYR A 97 0.50 4.37 12.68
N PHE A 98 -0.61 5.06 12.91
CA PHE A 98 -1.85 4.93 12.14
C PHE A 98 -1.92 6.08 11.15
N GLY A 99 -1.83 5.78 9.87
CA GLY A 99 -1.80 6.77 8.80
C GLY A 99 -3.18 7.20 8.35
N ASP A 100 -3.77 8.21 8.98
CA ASP A 100 -5.00 8.87 8.55
C ASP A 100 -4.66 9.94 7.50
N PHE A 101 -4.33 9.47 6.30
CA PHE A 101 -3.75 10.30 5.25
C PHE A 101 -4.23 10.00 3.83
N GLY A 102 -5.21 9.12 3.65
CA GLY A 102 -5.87 8.92 2.37
C GLY A 102 -6.50 10.20 1.87
N ASP A 103 -6.48 10.42 0.56
CA ASP A 103 -7.00 11.62 -0.09
C ASP A 103 -7.35 11.35 -1.55
N ASN A 104 -8.19 10.34 -1.78
CA ASN A 104 -8.62 9.87 -3.09
C ASN A 104 -9.10 11.00 -4.03
N ASN A 105 -9.63 12.09 -3.46
CA ASN A 105 -10.14 13.24 -4.20
C ASN A 105 -9.12 14.39 -4.32
N GLY A 106 -7.99 14.34 -3.61
CA GLY A 106 -6.96 15.37 -3.63
C GLY A 106 -7.37 16.69 -2.96
N VAL A 107 -8.24 16.65 -1.93
CA VAL A 107 -8.82 17.85 -1.30
C VAL A 107 -8.49 18.02 0.18
N ARG A 108 -7.97 16.97 0.84
CA ARG A 108 -7.66 17.00 2.28
C ARG A 108 -6.46 17.90 2.58
N ASN A 109 -6.52 18.60 3.71
CA ASN A 109 -5.47 19.47 4.22
C ASN A 109 -5.10 19.15 5.69
N ASP A 110 -5.63 18.06 6.22
CA ASP A 110 -5.51 17.60 7.59
C ASP A 110 -4.79 16.24 7.71
N LEU A 111 -3.96 15.90 6.71
CA LEU A 111 -3.24 14.64 6.68
C LEU A 111 -2.38 14.46 7.93
N CYS A 112 -2.51 13.31 8.57
CA CYS A 112 -1.77 13.04 9.80
C CYS A 112 -1.48 11.54 10.02
N ILE A 113 -0.58 11.30 10.95
CA ILE A 113 -0.29 9.98 11.49
C ILE A 113 -0.53 10.04 12.98
N LEU A 114 -1.44 9.21 13.47
CA LEU A 114 -1.69 9.05 14.90
C LEU A 114 -0.70 8.04 15.47
N ARG A 115 0.04 8.43 16.50
CA ARG A 115 1.04 7.59 17.16
C ARG A 115 0.56 7.12 18.52
N LEU A 116 0.56 5.80 18.75
CA LEU A 116 0.16 5.17 20.01
C LEU A 116 1.30 4.33 20.58
N ALA A 117 1.64 4.55 21.86
CA ALA A 117 2.63 3.69 22.52
C ALA A 117 2.08 2.27 22.73
N LYS A 118 2.83 1.25 22.34
CA LYS A 118 2.46 -0.17 22.53
C LYS A 118 2.27 -0.51 24.02
N SER A 119 3.04 0.15 24.92
CA SER A 119 2.87 0.02 26.36
C SER A 119 1.51 0.53 26.84
N ASP A 120 0.98 1.58 26.21
CA ASP A 120 -0.32 2.14 26.55
C ASP A 120 -1.46 1.31 25.96
N LEU A 121 -1.28 0.76 24.77
CA LEU A 121 -2.22 -0.21 24.19
C LEU A 121 -2.41 -1.41 25.13
N ARG A 122 -1.30 -2.01 25.63
CA ARG A 122 -1.35 -3.14 26.58
C ARG A 122 -2.02 -2.78 27.92
N LYS A 123 -1.94 -1.52 28.35
CA LYS A 123 -2.60 -0.98 29.56
C LYS A 123 -4.01 -0.49 29.30
N LYS A 124 -4.52 -0.61 28.06
CA LYS A 124 -5.81 -0.05 27.63
C LYS A 124 -5.91 1.47 27.85
N ARG A 125 -4.82 2.19 27.64
CA ARG A 125 -4.71 3.64 27.74
C ARG A 125 -4.43 4.21 26.35
N TYR A 126 -5.45 4.60 25.63
CA TYR A 126 -5.32 4.99 24.23
C TYR A 126 -5.06 6.49 24.11
N ARG A 127 -3.81 6.91 24.35
CA ARG A 127 -3.35 8.29 24.21
C ARG A 127 -2.56 8.42 22.91
N PHE A 128 -3.09 9.23 22.02
CA PHE A 128 -2.48 9.45 20.73
C PHE A 128 -1.70 10.76 20.70
N ASP A 129 -0.50 10.69 20.16
CA ASP A 129 0.23 11.84 19.64
C ASP A 129 -0.08 11.99 18.15
N THR A 130 0.14 13.19 17.60
CA THR A 130 -0.11 13.48 16.19
C THR A 130 1.15 13.95 15.48
N ILE A 131 1.38 13.39 14.30
CA ILE A 131 2.39 13.81 13.32
C ILE A 131 1.61 14.35 12.11
N ALA A 132 1.32 15.65 12.09
CA ALA A 132 0.61 16.29 10.99
C ALA A 132 1.59 16.65 9.87
N PHE A 133 1.16 16.54 8.62
CA PHE A 133 2.06 16.87 7.52
C PHE A 133 1.35 17.45 6.29
N SER A 134 2.15 18.04 5.42
CA SER A 134 1.75 18.44 4.07
C SER A 134 2.85 18.06 3.07
N TYR A 135 2.52 18.03 1.79
CA TYR A 135 3.49 17.82 0.72
C TYR A 135 4.08 19.15 0.24
N PRO A 136 5.40 19.23 -0.05
CA PRO A 136 6.05 20.45 -0.51
C PRO A 136 5.67 20.82 -1.95
N ASP A 137 5.28 19.82 -2.73
CA ASP A 137 5.07 19.88 -4.19
C ASP A 137 3.65 19.47 -4.59
N ARG A 138 2.68 19.56 -3.65
CA ARG A 138 1.29 19.17 -3.92
C ARG A 138 0.72 19.97 -5.09
N ALA A 139 0.32 19.25 -6.13
CA ALA A 139 -0.35 19.82 -7.29
C ALA A 139 -1.81 20.20 -6.97
N SER A 140 -2.41 20.98 -7.84
CA SER A 140 -3.83 21.36 -7.78
C SER A 140 -4.66 20.65 -8.86
N GLY A 141 -5.98 20.74 -8.75
CA GLY A 141 -6.91 20.13 -9.69
C GLY A 141 -6.80 18.61 -9.73
N VAL A 142 -7.00 18.01 -10.88
CA VAL A 142 -6.98 16.55 -11.04
C VAL A 142 -5.65 15.90 -10.63
N LEU A 143 -4.54 16.61 -10.77
CA LEU A 143 -3.21 16.11 -10.38
C LEU A 143 -3.02 16.01 -8.86
N ALA A 144 -3.86 16.68 -8.06
CA ALA A 144 -3.85 16.52 -6.60
C ALA A 144 -4.12 15.07 -6.16
N ARG A 145 -4.83 14.29 -6.96
CA ARG A 145 -5.07 12.86 -6.75
C ARG A 145 -3.81 11.98 -6.85
N ASN A 146 -2.68 12.51 -7.28
CA ASN A 146 -1.38 11.83 -7.21
C ASN A 146 -0.69 11.95 -5.84
N PHE A 147 -1.32 12.64 -4.88
CA PHE A 147 -0.81 12.83 -3.52
C PHE A 147 -1.61 12.06 -2.47
N ASP A 148 -2.49 11.19 -2.93
CA ASP A 148 -3.16 10.20 -2.11
C ASP A 148 -2.15 9.24 -1.50
N CYS A 149 -2.01 9.24 -0.16
CA CYS A 149 -1.05 8.38 0.52
C CYS A 149 -1.76 7.10 0.95
N GLU A 150 -1.17 5.95 0.63
CA GLU A 150 -1.84 4.68 0.93
C GLU A 150 -0.92 3.66 1.59
N ALA A 151 0.38 3.92 1.59
CA ALA A 151 1.33 2.99 2.17
C ALA A 151 2.39 3.73 2.98
N CYS A 152 2.79 3.15 4.11
CA CYS A 152 3.78 3.73 4.99
C CYS A 152 4.61 2.66 5.69
N THR A 153 5.89 2.94 5.94
CA THR A 153 6.72 2.08 6.76
C THR A 153 7.65 2.86 7.67
N ALA A 154 7.90 2.31 8.86
CA ALA A 154 8.81 2.88 9.85
C ALA A 154 10.20 2.24 9.73
N ILE A 155 11.24 3.06 9.45
CA ILE A 155 12.64 2.61 9.35
C ILE A 155 13.53 3.60 10.09
N GLY A 156 14.36 3.12 11.03
CA GLY A 156 15.19 3.99 11.86
C GLY A 156 14.35 5.03 12.58
N ASP A 157 14.67 6.29 12.45
CA ASP A 157 13.94 7.42 13.07
C ASP A 157 12.91 8.09 12.14
N SER A 158 12.55 7.44 11.03
CA SER A 158 11.73 8.02 9.98
C SER A 158 10.54 7.16 9.61
N LEU A 159 9.49 7.82 9.10
CA LEU A 159 8.34 7.24 8.42
C LEU A 159 8.46 7.52 6.93
N TYR A 160 8.37 6.48 6.13
CA TYR A 160 8.44 6.54 4.66
C TYR A 160 7.05 6.33 4.11
N LEU A 161 6.53 7.31 3.40
CA LEU A 161 5.19 7.35 2.82
C LEU A 161 5.27 7.12 1.32
N PHE A 162 4.34 6.35 0.78
CA PHE A 162 4.24 6.04 -0.64
C PHE A 162 2.87 6.45 -1.16
N THR A 163 2.88 7.30 -2.20
CA THR A 163 1.63 7.79 -2.78
C THR A 163 1.02 6.79 -3.75
N LYS A 164 -0.31 6.69 -3.74
CA LYS A 164 -1.14 6.07 -4.76
C LYS A 164 -1.45 7.12 -5.82
N GLN A 165 -0.84 7.00 -6.98
CA GLN A 165 -0.95 8.03 -8.01
C GLN A 165 -2.02 7.67 -9.03
N TRP A 166 -3.23 8.14 -8.80
CA TRP A 166 -4.39 7.85 -9.64
C TRP A 166 -4.19 8.23 -11.11
N ILE A 167 -3.47 9.31 -11.39
CA ILE A 167 -3.32 9.84 -12.73
C ILE A 167 -2.07 9.29 -13.41
N SER A 168 -0.91 9.28 -12.71
CA SER A 168 0.37 8.85 -13.30
C SER A 168 0.67 7.38 -13.13
N GLN A 169 -0.09 6.65 -12.30
CA GLN A 169 0.08 5.20 -12.06
C GLN A 169 1.50 4.85 -11.61
N GLY A 170 2.04 5.69 -10.74
CA GLY A 170 3.33 5.54 -10.10
C GLY A 170 3.22 5.70 -8.61
N SER A 171 4.35 5.84 -7.95
CA SER A 171 4.43 6.18 -6.54
C SER A 171 5.62 7.10 -6.27
N THR A 172 5.40 8.08 -5.41
CA THR A 172 6.47 8.94 -4.88
C THR A 172 6.68 8.61 -3.41
N CYS A 173 7.94 8.41 -3.04
CA CYS A 173 8.33 8.24 -1.65
C CYS A 173 8.61 9.60 -1.01
N TYR A 174 7.97 9.84 0.14
CA TYR A 174 8.25 10.96 1.02
C TYR A 174 8.72 10.46 2.38
N VAL A 175 9.40 11.31 3.15
CA VAL A 175 9.87 10.96 4.49
C VAL A 175 9.50 12.01 5.52
N LEU A 176 9.14 11.52 6.71
CA LEU A 176 8.82 12.30 7.91
C LEU A 176 9.60 11.77 9.12
N PRO A 177 9.90 12.62 10.12
CA PRO A 177 10.37 12.12 11.41
C PRO A 177 9.23 11.42 12.16
N LYS A 178 9.57 10.45 13.04
CA LYS A 178 8.61 9.73 13.90
C LYS A 178 8.16 10.53 15.12
N THR A 179 8.68 11.73 15.33
CA THR A 179 8.33 12.57 16.48
C THR A 179 7.05 13.34 16.24
N PRO A 180 6.18 13.52 17.26
CA PRO A 180 4.99 14.34 17.14
C PRO A 180 5.32 15.78 16.73
N GLY A 181 4.46 16.38 15.92
CA GLY A 181 4.66 17.73 15.42
C GLY A 181 3.95 17.98 14.10
N ARG A 182 4.28 19.11 13.46
CA ARG A 182 3.77 19.49 12.13
C ARG A 182 4.94 19.66 11.17
N TYR A 183 4.87 18.99 10.02
CA TYR A 183 5.99 18.89 9.08
C TYR A 183 5.56 19.15 7.64
N VAL A 184 6.53 19.57 6.84
CA VAL A 184 6.47 19.44 5.39
C VAL A 184 7.25 18.19 5.03
N ALA A 185 6.60 17.21 4.40
CA ALA A 185 7.22 15.94 4.05
C ALA A 185 8.36 16.17 3.04
N LYS A 186 9.49 15.50 3.23
CA LYS A 186 10.61 15.60 2.30
C LYS A 186 10.44 14.57 1.19
N ARG A 187 10.35 15.02 -0.06
CA ARG A 187 10.37 14.15 -1.24
C ARG A 187 11.73 13.49 -1.40
N LEU A 188 11.74 12.17 -1.65
CA LEU A 188 12.96 11.39 -1.85
C LEU A 188 13.12 10.96 -3.31
N PHE A 189 12.25 10.10 -3.80
CA PHE A 189 12.30 9.59 -5.17
C PHE A 189 10.90 9.27 -5.68
N HIS A 190 10.80 9.08 -6.98
CA HIS A 190 9.62 8.58 -7.67
C HIS A 190 9.98 7.31 -8.43
N PHE A 191 9.06 6.37 -8.53
CA PHE A 191 9.21 5.19 -9.37
C PHE A 191 7.88 4.81 -10.05
N SER A 192 7.99 4.16 -11.21
CA SER A 192 6.83 3.68 -11.94
C SER A 192 6.42 2.31 -11.40
N SER A 193 5.39 2.27 -10.54
CA SER A 193 4.78 1.01 -10.09
C SER A 193 3.92 0.35 -11.16
N ARG A 194 3.53 1.11 -12.20
CA ARG A 194 2.56 0.69 -13.24
C ARG A 194 1.24 0.26 -12.62
N GLY A 195 0.75 1.05 -11.66
CA GLY A 195 -0.47 0.81 -10.92
C GLY A 195 -0.48 1.59 -9.61
N LEU A 196 -1.51 1.36 -8.84
CA LEU A 196 -1.84 2.06 -7.61
C LEU A 196 -1.26 1.29 -6.42
N VAL A 197 -0.31 1.88 -5.70
CA VAL A 197 0.28 1.29 -4.48
C VAL A 197 -0.65 1.55 -3.32
N THR A 198 -0.95 0.50 -2.53
CA THR A 198 -1.95 0.52 -1.44
C THR A 198 -1.46 -0.04 -0.12
N GLY A 199 -0.29 -0.68 -0.05
CA GLY A 199 0.23 -1.20 1.20
C GLY A 199 1.73 -1.43 1.16
N ALA A 200 2.36 -1.46 2.33
CA ALA A 200 3.81 -1.62 2.49
C ALA A 200 4.19 -2.58 3.61
N CYS A 201 5.13 -3.48 3.34
CA CYS A 201 5.74 -4.34 4.34
C CYS A 201 7.27 -4.27 4.22
N TYR A 202 7.94 -3.71 5.24
CA TYR A 202 9.39 -3.63 5.27
C TYR A 202 10.01 -4.76 6.09
N LEU A 203 10.95 -5.45 5.49
CA LEU A 203 11.70 -6.55 6.10
C LEU A 203 13.06 -6.04 6.58
N HIS A 204 13.14 -5.65 7.86
CA HIS A 204 14.35 -5.06 8.44
C HIS A 204 15.60 -5.94 8.24
N GLY A 205 15.48 -7.25 8.41
CA GLY A 205 16.61 -8.18 8.29
C GLY A 205 17.24 -8.25 6.90
N SER A 206 16.45 -8.08 5.83
CA SER A 206 16.93 -8.11 4.44
C SER A 206 16.98 -6.73 3.78
N ARG A 207 16.55 -5.68 4.47
CA ARG A 207 16.38 -4.33 3.92
C ARG A 207 15.53 -4.33 2.63
N CYS A 208 14.49 -5.16 2.64
CA CYS A 208 13.61 -5.33 1.51
C CYS A 208 12.25 -4.71 1.81
N LEU A 209 11.77 -3.84 0.92
CA LEU A 209 10.44 -3.26 0.98
C LEU A 209 9.57 -3.95 -0.05
N VAL A 210 8.48 -4.54 0.40
CA VAL A 210 7.43 -5.12 -0.44
C VAL A 210 6.25 -4.18 -0.43
N LEU A 211 5.93 -3.62 -1.61
CA LEU A 211 4.75 -2.79 -1.82
C LEU A 211 3.68 -3.62 -2.51
N LEU A 212 2.47 -3.56 -1.99
CA LEU A 212 1.27 -4.14 -2.61
C LEU A 212 0.55 -3.07 -3.41
N GLY A 213 -0.20 -3.47 -4.42
CA GLY A 213 -1.06 -2.58 -5.18
C GLY A 213 -1.88 -3.32 -6.22
N TYR A 214 -2.63 -2.56 -7.01
CA TYR A 214 -3.40 -3.08 -8.13
C TYR A 214 -3.35 -2.13 -9.33
N ASN A 215 -3.56 -2.65 -10.53
CA ASN A 215 -3.60 -1.85 -11.74
C ASN A 215 -5.04 -1.37 -12.06
N ILE A 216 -5.23 -0.65 -13.15
CA ILE A 216 -6.55 -0.13 -13.58
C ILE A 216 -7.61 -1.21 -13.84
N THR A 217 -7.20 -2.46 -14.07
CA THR A 217 -8.12 -3.59 -14.22
C THR A 217 -8.35 -4.32 -12.89
N LEU A 218 -7.92 -3.72 -11.79
CA LEU A 218 -7.98 -4.29 -10.44
C LEU A 218 -7.28 -5.67 -10.36
N GLN A 219 -6.14 -5.80 -11.07
CA GLN A 219 -5.25 -6.94 -10.98
C GLN A 219 -4.15 -6.63 -9.97
N PRO A 220 -4.09 -7.32 -8.83
CA PRO A 220 -3.07 -7.08 -7.81
C PRO A 220 -1.66 -7.40 -8.28
N PHE A 221 -0.70 -6.67 -7.72
CA PHE A 221 0.73 -6.86 -7.95
C PHE A 221 1.54 -6.57 -6.69
N LEU A 222 2.79 -7.03 -6.69
CA LEU A 222 3.82 -6.62 -5.74
C LEU A 222 4.94 -5.88 -6.47
N CYS A 223 5.49 -4.85 -5.81
CA CYS A 223 6.80 -4.30 -6.13
C CYS A 223 7.76 -4.64 -4.99
N ILE A 224 8.79 -5.41 -5.29
CA ILE A 224 9.84 -5.78 -4.34
C ILE A 224 11.00 -4.85 -4.58
N LEU A 225 11.30 -3.96 -3.63
CA LEU A 225 12.43 -3.03 -3.65
C LEU A 225 13.52 -3.58 -2.73
N GLU A 226 14.57 -4.11 -3.33
CA GLU A 226 15.69 -4.71 -2.61
C GLU A 226 16.75 -3.67 -2.22
N ASP A 227 17.46 -3.93 -1.13
CA ASP A 227 18.49 -3.03 -0.59
C ASP A 227 17.96 -1.60 -0.32
N PHE A 228 16.71 -1.51 0.13
CA PHE A 228 16.10 -0.23 0.47
C PHE A 228 16.74 0.34 1.73
N ASP A 229 17.42 1.48 1.60
CA ASP A 229 18.16 2.15 2.68
C ASP A 229 17.44 3.41 3.22
N GLY A 230 16.23 3.67 2.72
CA GLY A 230 15.48 4.87 3.04
C GLY A 230 15.77 6.07 2.12
N LYS A 231 16.73 5.99 1.20
CA LYS A 231 17.04 7.02 0.21
C LYS A 231 16.90 6.49 -1.21
N SER A 232 17.24 5.25 -1.40
CA SER A 232 17.26 4.56 -2.68
C SER A 232 17.01 3.06 -2.49
N PHE A 233 16.95 2.33 -3.57
CA PHE A 233 16.90 0.88 -3.61
C PHE A 233 17.83 0.36 -4.70
N GLY A 234 18.41 -0.84 -4.50
CA GLY A 234 19.36 -1.45 -5.43
C GLY A 234 18.67 -2.00 -6.68
N SER A 235 17.55 -2.71 -6.51
CA SER A 235 16.77 -3.27 -7.61
C SER A 235 15.28 -3.24 -7.30
N ALA A 236 14.46 -3.21 -8.34
CA ALA A 236 13.02 -3.32 -8.25
C ALA A 236 12.53 -4.49 -9.11
N ARG A 237 11.67 -5.33 -8.53
CA ARG A 237 10.99 -6.40 -9.25
C ARG A 237 9.49 -6.23 -9.07
N ARG A 238 8.74 -6.39 -10.17
CA ARG A 238 7.28 -6.38 -10.14
C ARG A 238 6.76 -7.79 -10.44
N LEU A 239 5.92 -8.30 -9.54
CA LEU A 239 5.24 -9.60 -9.66
C LEU A 239 3.74 -9.37 -9.81
N THR A 240 3.10 -10.10 -10.71
CA THR A 240 1.63 -10.11 -10.81
C THR A 240 1.09 -11.23 -9.93
N LEU A 241 0.04 -10.96 -9.18
CA LEU A 241 -0.62 -11.96 -8.34
C LEU A 241 -1.65 -12.73 -9.17
N ASP A 242 -1.57 -14.06 -9.13
CA ASP A 242 -2.52 -14.93 -9.82
C ASP A 242 -3.82 -15.04 -9.01
N ILE A 243 -4.63 -14.01 -9.14
CA ILE A 243 -5.93 -13.87 -8.50
C ILE A 243 -6.90 -13.22 -9.48
N SER A 244 -8.19 -13.47 -9.30
CA SER A 244 -9.23 -12.93 -10.19
C SER A 244 -9.19 -11.40 -10.29
N LEU A 245 -9.44 -10.87 -11.47
CA LEU A 245 -9.66 -9.44 -11.71
C LEU A 245 -10.77 -8.90 -10.80
N GLY A 246 -10.75 -7.59 -10.55
CA GLY A 246 -11.69 -6.94 -9.66
C GLY A 246 -11.32 -7.08 -8.18
N THR A 247 -10.03 -7.26 -7.87
CA THR A 247 -9.52 -7.39 -6.50
C THR A 247 -8.76 -6.13 -6.10
N GLN A 248 -9.36 -5.30 -5.26
CA GLN A 248 -8.70 -4.16 -4.61
C GLN A 248 -7.91 -4.68 -3.42
N ALA A 249 -6.62 -4.93 -3.64
CA ALA A 249 -5.71 -5.37 -2.60
C ALA A 249 -5.23 -4.16 -1.79
N GLU A 250 -5.27 -4.22 -0.45
CA GLU A 250 -5.02 -3.06 0.42
C GLU A 250 -3.88 -3.34 1.41
N GLY A 251 -4.13 -3.97 2.55
CA GLY A 251 -3.10 -4.20 3.55
C GLY A 251 -2.19 -5.39 3.25
N ILE A 252 -0.90 -5.30 3.58
CA ILE A 252 0.07 -6.40 3.43
C ILE A 252 0.96 -6.55 4.66
N ALA A 253 1.15 -7.79 5.15
CA ALA A 253 2.01 -8.07 6.28
C ALA A 253 2.75 -9.40 6.13
N SER A 254 3.95 -9.47 6.72
CA SER A 254 4.69 -10.71 6.90
C SER A 254 5.38 -10.72 8.26
N ARG A 255 5.41 -11.88 8.91
CA ARG A 255 6.13 -12.10 10.16
C ARG A 255 7.54 -12.68 9.93
N ASP A 256 7.68 -13.49 8.90
CA ASP A 256 8.87 -14.30 8.65
C ASP A 256 9.64 -13.88 7.37
N GLY A 257 9.13 -12.89 6.64
CA GLY A 257 9.68 -12.44 5.37
C GLY A 257 9.55 -13.47 4.23
N ARG A 258 8.74 -14.51 4.40
CA ARG A 258 8.51 -15.59 3.43
C ARG A 258 7.03 -15.72 3.10
N ASN A 259 6.23 -15.91 4.15
CA ASN A 259 4.77 -15.94 4.05
C ASN A 259 4.23 -14.54 4.25
N PHE A 260 3.56 -14.02 3.24
CA PHE A 260 2.88 -12.73 3.31
C PHE A 260 1.39 -12.96 3.31
N PHE A 261 0.70 -12.19 4.13
CA PHE A 261 -0.74 -12.05 4.10
C PHE A 261 -1.08 -10.71 3.48
N PHE A 262 -2.18 -10.66 2.73
CA PHE A 262 -2.76 -9.41 2.28
C PHE A 262 -4.27 -9.49 2.32
N THR A 263 -4.90 -8.33 2.45
CA THR A 263 -6.36 -8.19 2.40
C THR A 263 -6.79 -7.59 1.08
N ASN A 264 -8.02 -7.84 0.71
CA ASN A 264 -8.73 -7.08 -0.28
C ASN A 264 -10.07 -6.62 0.30
N GLU A 265 -10.49 -5.43 -0.09
CA GLU A 265 -11.80 -4.90 0.24
C GLU A 265 -12.94 -5.63 -0.45
N ALA A 266 -14.16 -5.44 0.08
CA ALA A 266 -15.36 -5.76 -0.64
C ALA A 266 -15.53 -4.79 -1.83
N PHE A 267 -15.78 -5.33 -3.01
CA PHE A 267 -15.94 -4.56 -4.24
C PHE A 267 -17.17 -5.02 -5.00
N GLU A 268 -17.99 -4.05 -5.42
CA GLU A 268 -19.17 -4.33 -6.25
C GLU A 268 -19.28 -3.28 -7.34
N LEU A 269 -19.19 -3.72 -8.59
CA LEU A 269 -19.38 -2.87 -9.76
C LEU A 269 -20.02 -3.68 -10.89
N ALA A 270 -21.21 -3.28 -11.31
CA ALA A 270 -21.97 -3.93 -12.38
C ALA A 270 -22.10 -5.45 -12.21
N PHE A 271 -21.36 -6.24 -12.95
CA PHE A 271 -21.40 -7.72 -12.91
C PHE A 271 -20.22 -8.34 -12.11
N VAL A 272 -19.35 -7.50 -11.53
CA VAL A 272 -18.20 -7.95 -10.74
C VAL A 272 -18.47 -7.68 -9.28
N SER A 273 -18.55 -8.74 -8.47
CA SER A 273 -18.65 -8.66 -7.03
C SER A 273 -17.52 -9.45 -6.39
N ARG A 274 -16.85 -8.86 -5.40
CA ARG A 274 -15.81 -9.49 -4.58
C ARG A 274 -16.12 -9.26 -3.12
N LYS A 275 -16.04 -10.31 -2.32
CA LYS A 275 -16.08 -10.19 -0.86
C LYS A 275 -14.71 -9.82 -0.35
N ALA A 276 -14.66 -9.03 0.70
CA ALA A 276 -13.45 -8.83 1.46
C ALA A 276 -12.87 -10.18 1.90
N ALA A 277 -11.56 -10.34 1.77
CA ALA A 277 -10.92 -11.62 2.05
C ALA A 277 -9.49 -11.44 2.57
N LEU A 278 -9.04 -12.41 3.35
CA LEU A 278 -7.64 -12.61 3.69
C LEU A 278 -7.03 -13.59 2.68
N GLN A 279 -5.89 -13.20 2.13
CA GLN A 279 -5.11 -13.93 1.15
C GLN A 279 -3.71 -14.23 1.70
N LYS A 280 -3.07 -15.26 1.17
CA LYS A 280 -1.69 -15.63 1.52
C LYS A 280 -0.87 -15.89 0.27
N ILE A 281 0.38 -15.46 0.28
CA ILE A 281 1.38 -15.70 -0.77
C ILE A 281 2.70 -16.16 -0.16
N ASP A 282 3.46 -16.94 -0.93
CA ASP A 282 4.79 -17.41 -0.55
C ASP A 282 5.84 -16.77 -1.46
N LEU A 283 6.71 -15.95 -0.88
CA LEU A 283 7.76 -15.24 -1.60
C LEU A 283 9.17 -15.90 -1.49
N ARG A 284 9.29 -17.13 -0.96
CA ARG A 284 10.60 -17.81 -0.78
C ARG A 284 11.44 -17.88 -2.04
N GLY A 285 10.81 -18.11 -3.20
CA GLY A 285 11.49 -18.18 -4.50
C GLY A 285 11.84 -16.84 -5.12
N PHE A 286 11.32 -15.75 -4.59
CA PHE A 286 11.40 -14.41 -5.16
C PHE A 286 12.25 -13.43 -4.36
N MET A 287 12.65 -13.80 -3.16
CA MET A 287 13.52 -13.00 -2.29
C MET A 287 14.98 -13.44 -2.47
N LYS A 288 15.92 -12.49 -2.45
CA LYS A 288 17.35 -12.84 -2.44
C LYS A 288 17.66 -13.80 -1.28
N LYS A 289 18.32 -14.90 -1.60
CA LYS A 289 18.93 -15.74 -0.55
C LYS A 289 20.04 -14.91 0.10
N LYS A 290 19.99 -14.81 1.41
CA LYS A 290 21.10 -14.27 2.20
C LYS A 290 22.27 -15.24 2.17
#